data_fb09f9eb07a0f95c05543384f7cc8396
#
_entry.id   fb09f9eb07a0f95c05543384f7cc8396
#
_cell.length_a   1.000
_cell.length_b   1.000
_cell.length_c   1.000
_cell.angle_alpha   90.00
_cell.angle_beta   90.00
_cell.angle_gamma   90.00
#
_symmetry.space_group_name_H-M   'P 1'
#
loop_
_entity.id
_entity.type
_entity.pdbx_description
1 polymer ?
#
loop_
_entity_poly.entity_id
_entity_poly.type
_entity_poly.pdbx_seq_one_letter_code
_entity_poly.pdbx_strand_id
1 'polypeptide(L)'
;RGFFYQCTGEDDLSKLLDKEKINGYIGFDCTAESLHVGSLLQIMCLRLLQRHGHRPIVLLGGGTTRIGDPSGKDKTRTILSEEEIEKNIKNIEKILKNFLDIKDPKTKPIFVNNYSWLKNLNYISFLINIGKHFTINKMLSFDSVKTRLEREQSLSYMEFNYMILQAYDFLELNKKENCVLQMGGSD
;
A
#
# COMPACT_ATOMS: atom_id res chain seq x y z
N ARG A 1 -9.71 -19.30 -7.84
CA ARG A 1 -10.80 -18.44 -8.31
C ARG A 1 -10.31 -17.24 -9.16
N GLY A 2 -9.06 -17.26 -9.68
CA GLY A 2 -8.54 -16.23 -10.57
C GLY A 2 -8.12 -14.91 -9.91
N PHE A 3 -8.02 -14.86 -8.59
CA PHE A 3 -7.57 -13.67 -7.85
C PHE A 3 -6.05 -13.60 -7.66
N PHE A 4 -5.39 -14.72 -7.79
CA PHE A 4 -3.95 -14.80 -7.72
C PHE A 4 -3.34 -14.52 -9.10
N TYR A 5 -2.48 -13.52 -9.18
CA TYR A 5 -1.80 -13.14 -10.41
C TYR A 5 -0.32 -13.54 -10.35
N GLN A 6 0.40 -13.08 -9.34
CA GLN A 6 1.80 -13.42 -9.11
C GLN A 6 2.16 -13.28 -7.63
N CYS A 7 3.20 -13.97 -7.20
CA CYS A 7 3.77 -13.85 -5.87
C CYS A 7 5.28 -13.97 -5.91
N THR A 8 5.96 -13.13 -5.18
CA THR A 8 7.40 -13.27 -4.93
C THR A 8 7.59 -14.21 -3.74
N GLY A 9 8.39 -15.29 -3.92
CA GLY A 9 8.63 -16.27 -2.83
C GLY A 9 7.39 -17.10 -2.49
N GLU A 10 6.61 -17.52 -3.48
CA GLU A 10 5.34 -18.26 -3.29
C GLU A 10 5.51 -19.52 -2.43
N ASP A 11 6.53 -20.34 -2.68
CA ASP A 11 6.77 -21.58 -1.92
C ASP A 11 7.08 -21.30 -0.43
N ASP A 12 7.85 -20.24 -0.16
CA ASP A 12 8.21 -19.86 1.20
C ASP A 12 7.02 -19.24 1.94
N LEU A 13 6.23 -18.43 1.24
CA LEU A 13 4.99 -17.88 1.77
C LEU A 13 3.98 -18.99 2.09
N SER A 14 3.79 -19.95 1.19
CA SER A 14 2.89 -21.09 1.40
C SER A 14 3.27 -21.88 2.66
N LYS A 15 4.56 -22.22 2.80
CA LYS A 15 5.07 -22.91 4.00
C LYS A 15 4.87 -22.10 5.27
N LEU A 16 5.02 -20.78 5.18
CA LEU A 16 4.86 -19.87 6.32
C LEU A 16 3.39 -19.82 6.76
N LEU A 17 2.46 -19.68 5.81
CA LEU A 17 1.02 -19.63 6.06
C LEU A 17 0.49 -20.91 6.73
N ASP A 18 1.06 -22.07 6.40
CA ASP A 18 0.68 -23.34 7.00
C ASP A 18 1.22 -23.51 8.44
N LYS A 19 2.36 -22.90 8.75
CA LYS A 19 3.06 -23.10 10.02
C LYS A 19 2.65 -22.12 11.11
N GLU A 20 2.42 -20.85 10.76
CA GLU A 20 2.25 -19.79 11.74
C GLU A 20 1.23 -18.73 11.32
N LYS A 21 0.82 -17.94 12.30
CA LYS A 21 -0.03 -16.76 12.06
C LYS A 21 0.85 -15.60 11.64
N ILE A 22 0.52 -15.01 10.49
CA ILE A 22 1.25 -13.89 9.92
C ILE A 22 0.45 -12.59 9.95
N ASN A 23 1.17 -11.49 9.84
CA ASN A 23 0.59 -10.17 9.54
C ASN A 23 0.83 -9.85 8.06
N GLY A 24 -0.24 -9.48 7.36
CA GLY A 24 -0.19 -9.08 5.96
C GLY A 24 -0.96 -7.80 5.72
N TYR A 25 -0.51 -6.95 4.78
CA TYR A 25 -1.11 -5.65 4.56
C TYR A 25 -1.60 -5.40 3.15
N ILE A 26 -2.54 -4.48 3.05
CA ILE A 26 -2.91 -3.76 1.82
C ILE A 26 -2.95 -2.27 2.14
N GLY A 27 -2.41 -1.46 1.22
CA GLY A 27 -2.47 -0.01 1.27
C GLY A 27 -3.69 0.55 0.53
N PHE A 28 -4.26 1.61 1.06
CA PHE A 28 -5.38 2.36 0.47
C PHE A 28 -5.05 3.84 0.48
N ASP A 29 -4.86 4.43 -0.69
CA ASP A 29 -4.71 5.87 -0.81
C ASP A 29 -6.03 6.59 -0.53
N CYS A 30 -5.95 7.70 0.18
CA CYS A 30 -7.09 8.44 0.70
C CYS A 30 -7.47 9.61 -0.21
N THR A 31 -7.60 9.35 -1.51
CA THR A 31 -7.86 10.35 -2.56
C THR A 31 -9.32 10.75 -2.69
N ALA A 32 -10.25 10.07 -2.01
CA ALA A 32 -11.68 10.35 -2.00
C ALA A 32 -12.30 9.95 -0.66
N GLU A 33 -13.50 10.44 -0.39
CA GLU A 33 -14.25 10.14 0.84
C GLU A 33 -14.73 8.68 0.94
N SER A 34 -14.73 7.94 -0.18
CA SER A 34 -15.19 6.55 -0.25
C SER A 34 -14.31 5.74 -1.18
N LEU A 35 -14.39 4.42 -1.02
CA LEU A 35 -13.74 3.46 -1.91
C LEU A 35 -14.69 3.07 -3.05
N HIS A 36 -14.14 2.86 -4.25
CA HIS A 36 -14.91 2.37 -5.39
C HIS A 36 -14.99 0.82 -5.39
N VAL A 37 -15.84 0.27 -6.25
CA VAL A 37 -16.08 -1.18 -6.31
C VAL A 37 -14.80 -2.01 -6.56
N GLY A 38 -13.82 -1.48 -7.29
CA GLY A 38 -12.53 -2.15 -7.51
C GLY A 38 -11.75 -2.42 -6.21
N SER A 39 -11.91 -1.57 -5.19
CA SER A 39 -11.29 -1.78 -3.88
C SER A 39 -11.93 -2.94 -3.10
N LEU A 40 -13.12 -3.39 -3.47
CA LEU A 40 -13.80 -4.49 -2.77
C LEU A 40 -13.01 -5.79 -2.85
N LEU A 41 -12.34 -6.07 -3.98
CA LEU A 41 -11.47 -7.24 -4.11
C LEU A 41 -10.37 -7.24 -3.05
N GLN A 42 -9.67 -6.11 -2.91
CA GLN A 42 -8.59 -5.93 -1.94
C GLN A 42 -9.09 -6.07 -0.50
N ILE A 43 -10.28 -5.51 -0.20
CA ILE A 43 -10.95 -5.66 1.09
C ILE A 43 -11.26 -7.13 1.37
N MET A 44 -11.75 -7.86 0.36
CA MET A 44 -12.05 -9.29 0.49
C MET A 44 -10.78 -10.13 0.70
N CYS A 45 -9.64 -9.75 0.10
CA CYS A 45 -8.35 -10.40 0.38
C CYS A 45 -7.96 -10.24 1.86
N LEU A 46 -8.06 -9.04 2.43
CA LEU A 46 -7.85 -8.81 3.88
C LEU A 46 -8.82 -9.63 4.73
N ARG A 47 -10.09 -9.69 4.33
CA ARG A 47 -11.11 -10.48 5.03
C ARG A 47 -10.82 -11.98 4.96
N LEU A 48 -10.35 -12.49 3.82
CA LEU A 48 -9.94 -13.89 3.68
C LEU A 48 -8.72 -14.20 4.55
N LEU A 49 -7.70 -13.34 4.54
CA LEU A 49 -6.54 -13.46 5.41
C LEU A 49 -6.99 -13.58 6.88
N GLN A 50 -7.91 -12.73 7.32
CA GLN A 50 -8.48 -12.75 8.66
C GLN A 50 -9.25 -14.04 8.97
N ARG A 51 -10.07 -14.51 8.02
CA ARG A 51 -10.85 -15.76 8.19
C ARG A 51 -9.98 -17.02 8.30
N HIS A 52 -8.79 -16.97 7.76
CA HIS A 52 -7.77 -18.04 7.92
C HIS A 52 -6.91 -17.86 9.17
N GLY A 53 -7.29 -16.92 10.05
CA GLY A 53 -6.69 -16.74 11.36
C GLY A 53 -5.40 -15.93 11.35
N HIS A 54 -5.06 -15.28 10.24
CA HIS A 54 -3.98 -14.31 10.15
C HIS A 54 -4.47 -12.91 10.51
N ARG A 55 -3.54 -11.97 10.70
CA ARG A 55 -3.86 -10.62 11.12
C ARG A 55 -3.69 -9.64 9.97
N PRO A 56 -4.77 -9.02 9.46
CA PRO A 56 -4.67 -8.01 8.42
C PRO A 56 -4.16 -6.68 8.98
N ILE A 57 -3.32 -6.00 8.21
CA ILE A 57 -2.95 -4.62 8.42
C ILE A 57 -3.58 -3.78 7.31
N VAL A 58 -4.28 -2.75 7.70
CA VAL A 58 -4.83 -1.74 6.80
C VAL A 58 -3.92 -0.53 6.83
N LEU A 59 -3.19 -0.29 5.75
CA LEU A 59 -2.36 0.88 5.60
C LEU A 59 -3.18 2.01 4.94
N LEU A 60 -3.45 3.06 5.69
CA LEU A 60 -4.06 4.28 5.18
C LEU A 60 -2.95 5.17 4.62
N GLY A 61 -3.01 5.43 3.33
CA GLY A 61 -1.97 6.14 2.57
C GLY A 61 -1.98 7.66 2.79
N GLY A 62 -2.04 8.14 4.04
CA GLY A 62 -2.05 9.57 4.31
C GLY A 62 -0.83 10.32 3.76
N GLY A 63 0.37 9.70 3.84
CA GLY A 63 1.59 10.25 3.26
C GLY A 63 1.65 10.08 1.74
N THR A 64 1.37 8.88 1.24
CA THR A 64 1.40 8.57 -0.19
C THR A 64 0.31 9.30 -0.98
N THR A 65 -0.85 9.57 -0.39
CA THR A 65 -1.90 10.41 -1.02
C THR A 65 -1.39 11.81 -1.37
N ARG A 66 -0.50 12.39 -0.55
CA ARG A 66 0.11 13.71 -0.79
C ARG A 66 1.08 13.70 -1.98
N ILE A 67 1.66 12.55 -2.26
CA ILE A 67 2.61 12.33 -3.37
C ILE A 67 1.86 12.01 -4.66
N GLY A 68 0.92 11.09 -4.60
CA GLY A 68 0.12 10.59 -5.73
C GLY A 68 0.73 9.38 -6.43
N ASP A 69 -0.06 8.31 -6.46
CA ASP A 69 0.25 7.09 -7.20
C ASP A 69 0.22 7.35 -8.71
N PRO A 70 1.29 7.05 -9.48
CA PRO A 70 1.32 7.25 -10.93
C PRO A 70 0.44 6.28 -11.71
N SER A 71 -0.01 5.17 -11.12
CA SER A 71 -0.76 4.14 -11.83
C SER A 71 -2.17 4.58 -12.22
N GLY A 72 -2.59 4.19 -13.43
CA GLY A 72 -3.98 4.29 -13.91
C GLY A 72 -4.54 5.70 -14.14
N LYS A 73 -3.73 6.76 -14.25
CA LYS A 73 -4.22 8.14 -14.46
C LYS A 73 -3.44 8.90 -15.53
N ASP A 74 -4.19 9.54 -16.43
CA ASP A 74 -3.67 10.30 -17.55
C ASP A 74 -3.38 11.79 -17.24
N LYS A 75 -3.75 12.28 -16.06
CA LYS A 75 -3.60 13.70 -15.67
C LYS A 75 -2.90 13.83 -14.32
N THR A 76 -2.10 14.89 -14.19
CA THR A 76 -1.54 15.33 -12.91
C THR A 76 -2.64 15.49 -11.87
N ARG A 77 -2.48 14.88 -10.70
CA ARG A 77 -3.50 14.91 -9.64
C ARG A 77 -3.67 16.31 -9.07
N THR A 78 -4.91 16.67 -8.77
CA THR A 78 -5.20 17.81 -7.91
C THR A 78 -4.67 17.50 -6.50
N ILE A 79 -3.87 18.41 -5.97
CA ILE A 79 -3.36 18.33 -4.60
C ILE A 79 -4.55 18.58 -3.66
N LEU A 80 -4.88 17.59 -2.83
CA LEU A 80 -5.92 17.72 -1.81
C LEU A 80 -5.39 18.54 -0.63
N SER A 81 -6.28 19.25 0.06
CA SER A 81 -5.95 19.92 1.32
C SER A 81 -5.70 18.91 2.45
N GLU A 82 -5.01 19.34 3.49
CA GLU A 82 -4.76 18.50 4.68
C GLU A 82 -6.07 18.05 5.31
N GLU A 83 -7.07 18.96 5.41
CA GLU A 83 -8.38 18.66 5.98
C GLU A 83 -9.13 17.60 5.16
N GLU A 84 -9.07 17.69 3.83
CA GLU A 84 -9.69 16.70 2.94
C GLU A 84 -9.05 15.33 3.12
N ILE A 85 -7.71 15.25 3.17
CA ILE A 85 -7.00 13.99 3.37
C ILE A 85 -7.37 13.37 4.73
N GLU A 86 -7.38 14.16 5.81
CA GLU A 86 -7.76 13.65 7.14
C GLU A 86 -9.21 13.20 7.21
N LYS A 87 -10.12 13.90 6.52
CA LYS A 87 -11.52 13.49 6.39
C LYS A 87 -11.64 12.16 5.64
N ASN A 88 -10.94 12.03 4.53
CA ASN A 88 -10.93 10.82 3.72
C ASN A 88 -10.39 9.62 4.50
N ILE A 89 -9.28 9.80 5.24
CA ILE A 89 -8.71 8.76 6.12
C ILE A 89 -9.76 8.22 7.08
N LYS A 90 -10.46 9.09 7.81
CA LYS A 90 -11.50 8.70 8.78
C LYS A 90 -12.66 7.95 8.12
N ASN A 91 -13.10 8.41 6.95
CA ASN A 91 -14.19 7.80 6.22
C ASN A 91 -13.82 6.41 5.68
N ILE A 92 -12.64 6.27 5.09
CA ILE A 92 -12.13 4.99 4.56
C ILE A 92 -11.92 4.00 5.71
N GLU A 93 -11.34 4.41 6.82
CA GLU A 93 -11.20 3.58 8.01
C GLU A 93 -12.55 3.07 8.53
N LYS A 94 -13.55 3.94 8.58
CA LYS A 94 -14.93 3.57 8.98
C LYS A 94 -15.53 2.54 8.02
N ILE A 95 -15.36 2.72 6.72
CA ILE A 95 -15.83 1.76 5.70
C ILE A 95 -15.16 0.39 5.92
N LEU A 96 -13.84 0.35 6.04
CA LEU A 96 -13.08 -0.90 6.20
C LEU A 96 -13.45 -1.65 7.49
N LYS A 97 -13.76 -0.94 8.57
CA LYS A 97 -14.26 -1.53 9.83
C LYS A 97 -15.60 -2.25 9.68
N ASN A 98 -16.41 -1.93 8.65
CA ASN A 98 -17.66 -2.65 8.39
C ASN A 98 -17.44 -4.02 7.71
N PHE A 99 -16.30 -4.20 7.03
CA PHE A 99 -15.97 -5.45 6.32
C PHE A 99 -15.09 -6.39 7.13
N LEU A 100 -14.27 -5.86 8.03
CA LEU A 100 -13.32 -6.63 8.82
C LEU A 100 -13.87 -6.88 10.22
N ASP A 101 -13.53 -8.05 10.79
CA ASP A 101 -13.90 -8.35 12.17
C ASP A 101 -12.97 -7.61 13.14
N ILE A 102 -13.52 -6.63 13.84
CA ILE A 102 -12.79 -5.80 14.80
C ILE A 102 -12.90 -6.33 16.25
N LYS A 103 -13.63 -7.44 16.47
CA LYS A 103 -13.95 -7.97 17.81
C LYS A 103 -12.97 -9.06 18.26
N ASP A 104 -12.54 -9.94 17.34
CA ASP A 104 -11.63 -11.02 17.68
C ASP A 104 -10.21 -10.47 17.96
N PRO A 105 -9.70 -10.56 19.21
CA PRO A 105 -8.39 -9.99 19.55
C PRO A 105 -7.22 -10.65 18.83
N LYS A 106 -7.36 -11.89 18.33
CA LYS A 106 -6.31 -12.62 17.64
C LYS A 106 -6.13 -12.18 16.19
N THR A 107 -7.23 -11.82 15.55
CA THR A 107 -7.26 -11.46 14.13
C THR A 107 -7.72 -10.02 13.88
N LYS A 108 -7.99 -9.27 14.95
CA LYS A 108 -8.36 -7.86 14.85
C LYS A 108 -7.40 -7.09 13.96
N PRO A 109 -7.89 -6.36 12.94
CA PRO A 109 -7.04 -5.63 12.02
C PRO A 109 -6.27 -4.51 12.73
N ILE A 110 -5.05 -4.27 12.27
CA ILE A 110 -4.24 -3.12 12.66
C ILE A 110 -4.49 -2.02 11.62
N PHE A 111 -4.88 -0.84 12.05
CA PHE A 111 -5.00 0.35 11.19
C PHE A 111 -3.80 1.26 11.43
N VAL A 112 -3.09 1.60 10.38
CA VAL A 112 -1.92 2.47 10.41
C VAL A 112 -2.01 3.54 9.33
N ASN A 113 -1.41 4.71 9.59
CA ASN A 113 -1.30 5.79 8.62
C ASN A 113 0.18 6.03 8.32
N ASN A 114 0.59 5.84 7.07
CA ASN A 114 1.99 5.97 6.67
C ASN A 114 2.54 7.41 6.82
N TYR A 115 1.69 8.41 6.93
CA TYR A 115 2.13 9.77 7.22
C TYR A 115 2.88 9.86 8.57
N SER A 116 2.60 8.97 9.51
CA SER A 116 3.28 8.94 10.82
C SER A 116 4.79 8.74 10.73
N TRP A 117 5.28 8.02 9.74
CA TRP A 117 6.71 7.85 9.49
C TRP A 117 7.24 8.64 8.30
N LEU A 118 6.43 8.84 7.24
CA LEU A 118 6.88 9.54 6.05
C LEU A 118 7.14 11.03 6.29
N LYS A 119 6.34 11.70 7.13
CA LYS A 119 6.47 13.15 7.41
C LYS A 119 7.80 13.57 8.04
N ASN A 120 8.48 12.65 8.71
CA ASN A 120 9.71 12.92 9.44
C ASN A 120 10.96 12.41 8.70
N LEU A 121 10.83 11.96 7.45
CA LEU A 121 11.97 11.47 6.69
C LEU A 121 12.95 12.62 6.38
N ASN A 122 14.20 12.44 6.80
CA ASN A 122 15.27 13.30 6.31
C ASN A 122 15.66 12.84 4.91
N TYR A 123 15.56 13.74 3.94
CA TYR A 123 15.76 13.41 2.52
C TYR A 123 17.13 12.80 2.22
N ILE A 124 18.20 13.37 2.75
CA ILE A 124 19.56 12.88 2.50
C ILE A 124 19.76 11.50 3.12
N SER A 125 19.34 11.31 4.37
CA SER A 125 19.39 10.03 5.05
C SER A 125 18.56 8.96 4.34
N PHE A 126 17.40 9.34 3.81
CA PHE A 126 16.54 8.44 3.04
C PHE A 126 17.20 7.99 1.74
N LEU A 127 17.81 8.91 0.99
CA LEU A 127 18.58 8.57 -0.22
C LEU A 127 19.75 7.62 0.07
N ILE A 128 20.52 7.87 1.14
CA ILE A 128 21.68 7.07 1.51
C ILE A 128 21.24 5.67 1.95
N ASN A 129 20.21 5.56 2.78
CA ASN A 129 19.84 4.29 3.41
C ASN A 129 18.86 3.46 2.58
N ILE A 130 17.96 4.09 1.86
CA ILE A 130 16.89 3.45 1.09
C ILE A 130 17.12 3.60 -0.40
N GLY A 131 17.36 4.81 -0.90
CA GLY A 131 17.52 5.11 -2.34
C GLY A 131 18.61 4.27 -3.01
N LYS A 132 19.71 3.96 -2.32
CA LYS A 132 20.80 3.11 -2.82
C LYS A 132 20.37 1.71 -3.25
N HIS A 133 19.23 1.21 -2.79
CA HIS A 133 18.71 -0.11 -3.15
C HIS A 133 17.84 -0.10 -4.42
N PHE A 134 17.58 1.08 -4.98
CA PHE A 134 16.77 1.27 -6.17
C PHE A 134 17.66 1.76 -7.32
N THR A 135 17.57 1.10 -8.47
CA THR A 135 18.22 1.57 -9.69
C THR A 135 17.19 2.21 -10.60
N ILE A 136 17.57 3.29 -11.28
CA ILE A 136 16.69 3.98 -12.24
C ILE A 136 16.19 3.00 -13.31
N ASN A 137 17.09 2.15 -13.86
CA ASN A 137 16.71 1.17 -14.88
C ASN A 137 15.60 0.22 -14.39
N LYS A 138 15.68 -0.25 -13.15
CA LYS A 138 14.63 -1.09 -12.56
C LYS A 138 13.33 -0.31 -12.35
N MET A 139 13.41 0.93 -11.87
CA MET A 139 12.23 1.78 -11.67
C MET A 139 11.52 2.10 -13.00
N LEU A 140 12.27 2.33 -14.08
CA LEU A 140 11.71 2.55 -15.41
C LEU A 140 11.05 1.30 -16.02
N SER A 141 11.36 0.11 -15.52
CA SER A 141 10.78 -1.15 -16.00
C SER A 141 9.44 -1.52 -15.38
N PHE A 142 8.97 -0.79 -14.36
CA PHE A 142 7.65 -1.03 -13.77
C PHE A 142 6.53 -0.63 -14.75
N ASP A 143 5.48 -1.44 -14.82
CA ASP A 143 4.40 -1.27 -15.81
C ASP A 143 3.71 0.10 -15.70
N SER A 144 3.51 0.61 -14.49
CA SER A 144 2.95 1.93 -14.24
C SER A 144 3.78 3.08 -14.82
N VAL A 145 5.10 2.97 -14.76
CA VAL A 145 6.04 3.96 -15.32
C VAL A 145 6.16 3.78 -16.83
N LYS A 146 6.43 2.54 -17.27
CA LYS A 146 6.62 2.18 -18.67
C LYS A 146 5.44 2.60 -19.54
N THR A 147 4.22 2.29 -19.11
CA THR A 147 2.99 2.65 -19.83
C THR A 147 2.85 4.17 -20.00
N ARG A 148 3.20 4.96 -18.99
CA ARG A 148 3.14 6.44 -19.07
C ARG A 148 4.20 6.99 -20.03
N LEU A 149 5.42 6.46 -19.99
CA LEU A 149 6.48 6.87 -20.92
C LEU A 149 6.14 6.49 -22.37
N GLU A 150 5.63 5.29 -22.62
CA GLU A 150 5.20 4.84 -23.96
C GLU A 150 4.05 5.69 -24.52
N ARG A 151 3.19 6.24 -23.66
CA ARG A 151 2.10 7.15 -24.03
C ARG A 151 2.52 8.62 -24.07
N GLU A 152 3.80 8.92 -23.91
CA GLU A 152 4.34 10.30 -23.84
C GLU A 152 3.64 11.17 -22.78
N GLN A 153 3.12 10.55 -21.73
CA GLN A 153 2.46 11.24 -20.62
C GLN A 153 3.50 11.73 -19.62
N SER A 154 3.29 12.94 -19.08
CA SER A 154 4.17 13.49 -18.06
C SER A 154 4.15 12.64 -16.79
N LEU A 155 5.33 12.36 -16.25
CA LEU A 155 5.53 11.71 -14.95
C LEU A 155 6.43 12.64 -14.13
N SER A 156 5.88 13.20 -13.06
CA SER A 156 6.66 14.06 -12.19
C SER A 156 7.68 13.27 -11.38
N TYR A 157 8.76 13.91 -10.96
CA TYR A 157 9.73 13.31 -10.04
C TYR A 157 9.07 12.86 -8.72
N MET A 158 8.09 13.61 -8.24
CA MET A 158 7.31 13.26 -7.05
C MET A 158 6.56 11.93 -7.23
N GLU A 159 5.79 11.79 -8.31
CA GLU A 159 5.07 10.55 -8.63
C GLU A 159 6.04 9.37 -8.87
N PHE A 160 7.19 9.63 -9.52
CA PHE A 160 8.21 8.61 -9.74
C PHE A 160 8.79 8.04 -8.43
N ASN A 161 8.84 8.83 -7.37
CA ASN A 161 9.30 8.37 -6.05
C ASN A 161 8.23 7.57 -5.27
N TYR A 162 6.97 7.53 -5.72
CA TYR A 162 5.89 6.82 -5.03
C TYR A 162 6.26 5.36 -4.74
N MET A 163 6.82 4.65 -5.70
CA MET A 163 7.20 3.25 -5.55
C MET A 163 8.27 3.01 -4.47
N ILE A 164 9.18 3.98 -4.26
CA ILE A 164 10.19 3.88 -3.19
C ILE A 164 9.52 4.07 -1.83
N LEU A 165 8.57 4.99 -1.73
CA LEU A 165 7.81 5.23 -0.51
C LEU A 165 6.93 4.02 -0.14
N GLN A 166 6.30 3.39 -1.13
CA GLN A 166 5.52 2.16 -0.91
C GLN A 166 6.41 1.00 -0.44
N ALA A 167 7.59 0.83 -1.01
CA ALA A 167 8.54 -0.17 -0.54
C ALA A 167 9.04 0.15 0.88
N TYR A 168 9.23 1.42 1.21
CA TYR A 168 9.57 1.87 2.55
C TYR A 168 8.45 1.61 3.55
N ASP A 169 7.19 1.75 3.16
CA ASP A 169 6.03 1.39 3.98
C ASP A 169 6.09 -0.09 4.40
N PHE A 170 6.42 -0.99 3.46
CA PHE A 170 6.56 -2.41 3.80
C PHE A 170 7.70 -2.66 4.81
N LEU A 171 8.84 -2.00 4.63
CA LEU A 171 9.96 -2.07 5.58
C LEU A 171 9.56 -1.60 6.97
N GLU A 172 8.85 -0.47 7.08
CA GLU A 172 8.38 0.07 8.35
C GLU A 172 7.34 -0.85 9.01
N LEU A 173 6.42 -1.41 8.23
CA LEU A 173 5.45 -2.38 8.71
C LEU A 173 6.10 -3.69 9.16
N ASN A 174 7.15 -4.15 8.47
CA ASN A 174 7.91 -5.30 8.92
C ASN A 174 8.57 -5.03 10.28
N LYS A 175 9.23 -3.88 10.44
CA LYS A 175 9.90 -3.52 11.70
C LYS A 175 8.95 -3.31 12.88
N LYS A 176 7.79 -2.69 12.65
CA LYS A 176 6.87 -2.27 13.71
C LYS A 176 5.81 -3.31 14.03
N GLU A 177 5.34 -4.03 13.01
CA GLU A 177 4.18 -4.91 13.10
C GLU A 177 4.50 -6.35 12.67
N ASN A 178 5.77 -6.71 12.46
CA ASN A 178 6.18 -8.01 11.94
C ASN A 178 5.40 -8.42 10.68
N CYS A 179 5.11 -7.46 9.80
CA CYS A 179 4.42 -7.70 8.54
C CYS A 179 5.33 -8.43 7.56
N VAL A 180 4.88 -9.55 7.02
CA VAL A 180 5.68 -10.38 6.10
C VAL A 180 5.01 -10.56 4.73
N LEU A 181 3.80 -10.04 4.55
CA LEU A 181 3.04 -10.15 3.31
C LEU A 181 2.50 -8.79 2.88
N GLN A 182 2.86 -8.37 1.68
CA GLN A 182 2.20 -7.27 0.95
C GLN A 182 1.27 -7.85 -0.10
N MET A 183 0.04 -7.37 -0.15
CA MET A 183 -0.94 -7.70 -1.20
C MET A 183 -1.39 -6.43 -1.89
N GLY A 184 -1.75 -6.53 -3.17
CA GLY A 184 -2.21 -5.38 -3.96
C GLY A 184 -2.86 -5.80 -5.26
N GLY A 185 -3.12 -4.84 -6.14
CA GLY A 185 -3.50 -5.08 -7.53
C GLY A 185 -2.30 -5.48 -8.38
N SER A 186 -2.56 -5.82 -9.64
CA SER A 186 -1.51 -6.00 -10.65
C SER A 186 -1.11 -4.63 -11.18
N ASP A 187 0.04 -4.15 -10.78
CA ASP A 187 0.66 -2.91 -11.31
C ASP A 187 1.85 -3.24 -12.19
#